data_84f7740ad3842649c2116039f7054bbd
#
_entry.id   84f7740ad3842649c2116039f7054bbd
#
_cell.length_a   1.000
_cell.length_b   1.000
_cell.length_c   1.000
_cell.angle_alpha   90.00
_cell.angle_beta   90.00
_cell.angle_gamma   90.00
#
_symmetry.space_group_name_H-M   'P 1'
#
loop_
_entity.id
_entity.type
_entity.pdbx_description
1 polymer ?
#
loop_
_entity_poly.entity_id
_entity_poly.type
_entity_poly.pdbx_seq_one_letter_code
_entity_poly.pdbx_strand_id
1 'polypeptide(L)'
;MLAVVSLGVAQMFALATAKNLAAKGQVSTTTLATQKMEQLRGLTFAFDSGGMGLPITDTSTNLSKCTPDTSGRGLNPAPTDALERDTAGFVDYLDGQGNCVDMSNTASPSPPAGAVYTRRWAIWPLPTNPNNTLILEVVVTPTAKEAIRAQAHDPTGRTRLVEDSMLISVLTRKAP
;
A
#
# COMPACT_ATOMS: atom_id res chain seq x y z
N MET A 1 -27.90 -8.15 -42.47
CA MET A 1 -27.63 -6.91 -41.71
C MET A 1 -27.89 -7.01 -40.20
N LEU A 2 -28.93 -7.68 -39.74
CA LEU A 2 -29.20 -7.82 -38.30
C LEU A 2 -28.05 -8.45 -37.49
N ALA A 3 -27.35 -9.46 -38.03
CA ALA A 3 -26.24 -10.14 -37.31
C ALA A 3 -25.04 -9.22 -37.04
N VAL A 4 -24.75 -8.26 -37.93
CA VAL A 4 -23.62 -7.32 -37.73
C VAL A 4 -23.93 -6.30 -36.64
N VAL A 5 -25.17 -5.84 -36.58
CA VAL A 5 -25.60 -4.90 -35.55
C VAL A 5 -25.62 -5.55 -34.15
N SER A 6 -26.10 -6.80 -34.05
CA SER A 6 -26.10 -7.53 -32.78
C SER A 6 -24.69 -7.83 -32.26
N LEU A 7 -23.73 -8.13 -33.15
CA LEU A 7 -22.34 -8.34 -32.78
C LEU A 7 -21.69 -7.05 -32.23
N GLY A 8 -21.95 -5.89 -32.89
CA GLY A 8 -21.44 -4.60 -32.43
C GLY A 8 -21.96 -4.19 -31.04
N VAL A 9 -23.24 -4.43 -30.78
CA VAL A 9 -23.85 -4.17 -29.47
C VAL A 9 -23.25 -5.08 -28.39
N ALA A 10 -23.04 -6.37 -28.68
CA ALA A 10 -22.43 -7.31 -27.73
C ALA A 10 -20.98 -6.88 -27.37
N GLN A 11 -20.19 -6.43 -28.34
CA GLN A 11 -18.84 -5.94 -28.10
C GLN A 11 -18.83 -4.67 -27.23
N MET A 12 -19.77 -3.75 -27.45
CA MET A 12 -19.89 -2.54 -26.61
C MET A 12 -20.24 -2.89 -25.16
N PHE A 13 -21.16 -3.83 -24.94
CA PHE A 13 -21.50 -4.30 -23.58
C PHE A 13 -20.30 -4.97 -22.90
N ALA A 14 -19.56 -5.84 -23.61
CA ALA A 14 -18.36 -6.46 -23.07
C ALA A 14 -17.30 -5.43 -22.65
N LEU A 15 -17.06 -4.44 -23.51
CA LEU A 15 -16.11 -3.35 -23.21
C LEU A 15 -16.56 -2.49 -22.04
N ALA A 16 -17.86 -2.12 -21.98
CA ALA A 16 -18.41 -1.33 -20.89
C ALA A 16 -18.30 -2.08 -19.56
N THR A 17 -18.60 -3.39 -19.54
CA THR A 17 -18.48 -4.21 -18.34
C THR A 17 -17.02 -4.31 -17.87
N ALA A 18 -16.07 -4.54 -18.78
CA ALA A 18 -14.65 -4.59 -18.46
C ALA A 18 -14.14 -3.26 -17.88
N LYS A 19 -14.57 -2.12 -18.45
CA LYS A 19 -14.20 -0.80 -17.92
C LYS A 19 -14.80 -0.51 -16.55
N ASN A 20 -16.05 -0.92 -16.31
CA ASN A 20 -16.69 -0.77 -15.00
C ASN A 20 -15.99 -1.62 -13.92
N LEU A 21 -15.55 -2.84 -14.25
CA LEU A 21 -14.81 -3.70 -13.32
C LEU A 21 -13.44 -3.07 -13.00
N ALA A 22 -12.73 -2.56 -13.99
CA ALA A 22 -11.43 -1.88 -13.78
C ALA A 22 -11.59 -0.62 -12.93
N ALA A 23 -12.62 0.20 -13.19
CA ALA A 23 -12.91 1.39 -12.40
C ALA A 23 -13.25 1.04 -10.94
N LYS A 24 -14.06 0.00 -10.70
CA LYS A 24 -14.36 -0.49 -9.35
C LYS A 24 -13.08 -0.97 -8.63
N GLY A 25 -12.22 -1.71 -9.32
CA GLY A 25 -10.93 -2.14 -8.78
C GLY A 25 -10.07 -0.97 -8.35
N GLN A 26 -9.97 0.06 -9.18
CA GLN A 26 -9.19 1.27 -8.90
C GLN A 26 -9.74 2.07 -7.70
N VAL A 27 -11.05 2.19 -7.57
CA VAL A 27 -11.67 2.83 -6.40
C VAL A 27 -11.34 2.05 -5.13
N SER A 28 -11.47 0.71 -5.16
CA SER A 28 -11.14 -0.14 -4.01
C SER A 28 -9.68 0.01 -3.60
N THR A 29 -8.72 -0.11 -4.54
CA THR A 29 -7.29 0.01 -4.24
C THR A 29 -6.93 1.40 -3.71
N THR A 30 -7.55 2.47 -4.23
CA THR A 30 -7.34 3.84 -3.73
C THR A 30 -7.85 4.00 -2.30
N THR A 31 -9.04 3.48 -1.99
CA THR A 31 -9.60 3.53 -0.63
C THR A 31 -8.70 2.79 0.36
N LEU A 32 -8.23 1.59 -0.01
CA LEU A 32 -7.33 0.80 0.83
C LEU A 32 -5.97 1.47 1.04
N ALA A 33 -5.45 2.15 0.01
CA ALA A 33 -4.22 2.93 0.12
C ALA A 33 -4.39 4.13 1.04
N THR A 34 -5.53 4.84 0.94
CA THR A 34 -5.87 5.97 1.82
C THR A 34 -5.96 5.51 3.27
N GLN A 35 -6.63 4.39 3.54
CA GLN A 35 -6.74 3.83 4.89
C GLN A 35 -5.37 3.57 5.52
N LYS A 36 -4.43 2.97 4.77
CA LYS A 36 -3.07 2.73 5.29
C LYS A 36 -2.31 4.03 5.48
N MET A 37 -2.45 4.97 4.56
CA MET A 37 -1.81 6.28 4.67
C MET A 37 -2.25 6.99 5.96
N GLU A 38 -3.54 6.95 6.30
CA GLU A 38 -4.04 7.54 7.55
C GLU A 38 -3.53 6.80 8.80
N GLN A 39 -3.38 5.47 8.74
CA GLN A 39 -2.75 4.71 9.82
C GLN A 39 -1.29 5.15 10.05
N LEU A 40 -0.51 5.30 8.98
CA LEU A 40 0.88 5.77 9.06
C LEU A 40 0.97 7.20 9.60
N ARG A 41 0.09 8.10 9.16
CA ARG A 41 0.02 9.48 9.63
C ARG A 41 -0.46 9.61 11.07
N GLY A 42 -1.18 8.62 11.57
CA GLY A 42 -1.63 8.52 12.96
C GLY A 42 -0.54 8.13 13.95
N LEU A 43 0.60 7.60 13.48
CA LEU A 43 1.72 7.25 14.34
C LEU A 43 2.40 8.50 14.91
N THR A 44 2.99 8.37 16.09
CA THR A 44 3.68 9.48 16.75
C THR A 44 4.92 9.89 15.96
N PHE A 45 4.93 11.14 15.52
CA PHE A 45 6.08 11.83 14.94
C PHE A 45 6.02 13.29 15.38
N ALA A 46 6.63 13.57 16.55
CA ALA A 46 6.46 14.84 17.23
C ALA A 46 7.74 15.21 18.03
N PHE A 47 7.72 16.37 18.65
CA PHE A 47 8.63 16.70 19.73
C PHE A 47 7.96 16.38 21.08
N ASP A 48 8.77 16.15 22.09
CA ASP A 48 8.27 15.90 23.45
C ASP A 48 7.44 17.06 23.98
N SER A 49 6.39 16.77 24.70
CA SER A 49 5.54 17.77 25.37
C SER A 49 6.18 18.33 26.66
N GLY A 50 7.30 17.75 27.09
CA GLY A 50 8.01 18.14 28.31
C GLY A 50 8.87 19.40 28.17
N GLY A 51 8.88 20.04 26.98
CA GLY A 51 9.59 21.30 26.75
C GLY A 51 11.10 21.17 26.50
N MET A 52 11.64 19.98 26.41
CA MET A 52 13.05 19.76 26.05
C MET A 52 13.28 19.73 24.54
N GLY A 53 12.23 19.74 23.74
CA GLY A 53 12.30 19.72 22.28
C GLY A 53 12.92 18.44 21.69
N LEU A 54 12.89 17.33 22.43
CA LEU A 54 13.46 16.05 21.99
C LEU A 54 12.53 15.38 20.96
N PRO A 55 13.09 14.81 19.89
CA PRO A 55 12.29 14.12 18.90
C PRO A 55 11.73 12.81 19.43
N ILE A 56 10.42 12.60 19.27
CA ILE A 56 9.70 11.36 19.58
C ILE A 56 9.18 10.77 18.30
N THR A 57 9.51 9.51 18.05
CA THR A 57 9.08 8.78 16.85
C THR A 57 8.62 7.39 17.26
N ASP A 58 7.42 6.99 16.81
CA ASP A 58 6.99 5.60 16.95
C ASP A 58 7.85 4.71 16.04
N THR A 59 8.60 3.81 16.62
CA THR A 59 9.50 2.88 15.93
C THR A 59 9.14 1.41 16.18
N SER A 60 8.00 1.15 16.84
CA SER A 60 7.66 -0.18 17.33
C SER A 60 6.29 -0.70 16.88
N THR A 61 5.35 0.16 16.51
CA THR A 61 4.02 -0.28 16.08
C THR A 61 4.09 -1.19 14.86
N ASN A 62 3.45 -2.36 14.96
CA ASN A 62 3.37 -3.31 13.86
C ASN A 62 2.09 -3.10 13.06
N LEU A 63 2.22 -2.46 11.91
CA LEU A 63 1.11 -2.22 10.99
C LEU A 63 0.89 -3.35 9.98
N SER A 64 1.73 -4.40 9.99
CA SER A 64 1.57 -5.56 9.11
C SER A 64 0.60 -6.61 9.69
N LYS A 65 0.27 -6.51 10.96
CA LYS A 65 -0.70 -7.40 11.63
C LYS A 65 -2.11 -6.84 11.60
N CYS A 66 -3.08 -7.72 11.55
CA CYS A 66 -4.50 -7.36 11.63
C CYS A 66 -4.84 -6.68 12.98
N THR A 67 -4.21 -7.13 14.05
CA THR A 67 -4.23 -6.42 15.35
C THR A 67 -2.85 -5.82 15.57
N PRO A 68 -2.69 -4.50 15.47
CA PRO A 68 -1.42 -3.84 15.70
C PRO A 68 -0.87 -4.13 17.11
N ASP A 69 0.42 -4.41 17.20
CA ASP A 69 1.16 -4.59 18.45
C ASP A 69 2.48 -3.78 18.41
N THR A 70 3.34 -3.94 19.41
CA THR A 70 4.61 -3.22 19.52
C THR A 70 5.80 -4.02 18.99
N SER A 71 5.56 -5.05 18.19
CA SER A 71 6.62 -5.91 17.62
C SER A 71 7.02 -5.53 16.19
N GLY A 72 6.68 -4.33 15.74
CA GLY A 72 6.83 -3.89 14.35
C GLY A 72 7.95 -2.90 14.10
N ARG A 73 7.77 -2.11 13.06
CA ARG A 73 8.74 -1.14 12.57
C ARG A 73 8.30 0.31 12.74
N GLY A 74 7.02 0.56 13.03
CA GLY A 74 6.47 1.91 13.16
C GLY A 74 6.84 2.80 11.97
N LEU A 75 7.44 3.94 12.26
CA LEU A 75 7.96 4.90 11.26
C LEU A 75 9.46 4.72 10.94
N ASN A 76 10.06 3.57 11.25
CA ASN A 76 11.43 3.30 10.82
C ASN A 76 11.54 3.33 9.28
N PRO A 77 12.68 3.79 8.74
CA PRO A 77 12.92 3.75 7.30
C PRO A 77 12.77 2.37 6.72
N ALA A 78 12.13 2.30 5.56
CA ALA A 78 11.92 1.07 4.82
C ALA A 78 13.18 0.66 4.04
N PRO A 79 13.38 -0.65 3.76
CA PRO A 79 14.33 -1.09 2.73
C PRO A 79 13.97 -0.53 1.36
N THR A 80 14.96 -0.39 0.47
CA THR A 80 14.78 0.24 -0.84
C THR A 80 13.80 -0.47 -1.75
N ASP A 81 13.56 -1.76 -1.53
CA ASP A 81 12.67 -2.62 -2.31
C ASP A 81 11.31 -2.90 -1.63
N ALA A 82 11.00 -2.21 -0.53
CA ALA A 82 9.78 -2.46 0.25
C ALA A 82 8.46 -2.28 -0.51
N LEU A 83 8.44 -1.45 -1.57
CA LEU A 83 7.26 -1.28 -2.42
C LEU A 83 7.15 -2.33 -3.53
N GLU A 84 8.25 -3.03 -3.82
CA GLU A 84 8.34 -3.99 -4.93
C GLU A 84 8.21 -5.43 -4.45
N ARG A 85 8.63 -5.69 -3.22
CA ARG A 85 8.66 -7.03 -2.61
C ARG A 85 7.87 -7.07 -1.32
N ASP A 86 7.44 -8.27 -0.95
CA ASP A 86 6.81 -8.53 0.34
C ASP A 86 7.88 -8.51 1.43
N THR A 87 8.06 -7.34 2.02
CA THR A 87 9.05 -7.11 3.07
C THR A 87 8.38 -7.13 4.43
N ALA A 88 8.88 -7.96 5.35
CA ALA A 88 8.35 -8.09 6.69
C ALA A 88 8.31 -6.73 7.42
N GLY A 89 7.15 -6.36 7.95
CA GLY A 89 6.92 -5.08 8.62
C GLY A 89 6.48 -3.93 7.68
N PHE A 90 6.48 -4.16 6.33
CA PHE A 90 6.11 -3.17 5.32
C PHE A 90 5.08 -3.70 4.31
N VAL A 91 4.40 -4.78 4.63
CA VAL A 91 3.35 -5.40 3.82
C VAL A 91 2.24 -5.92 4.70
N ASP A 92 1.01 -5.82 4.23
CA ASP A 92 -0.16 -6.54 4.73
C ASP A 92 -1.06 -7.01 3.58
N TYR A 93 -1.99 -7.91 3.91
CA TYR A 93 -2.88 -8.52 2.94
C TYR A 93 -4.33 -8.29 3.35
N LEU A 94 -5.19 -8.08 2.35
CA LEU A 94 -6.58 -7.75 2.55
C LEU A 94 -7.47 -8.67 1.71
N ASP A 95 -8.65 -8.98 2.22
CA ASP A 95 -9.70 -9.68 1.49
C ASP A 95 -10.42 -8.75 0.50
N GLY A 96 -11.42 -9.28 -0.21
CA GLY A 96 -12.22 -8.51 -1.17
C GLY A 96 -13.10 -7.42 -0.54
N GLN A 97 -13.31 -7.43 0.77
CA GLN A 97 -14.01 -6.43 1.54
C GLN A 97 -13.07 -5.40 2.17
N GLY A 98 -11.75 -5.61 2.08
CA GLY A 98 -10.75 -4.75 2.67
C GLY A 98 -10.43 -5.07 4.14
N ASN A 99 -10.91 -6.22 4.64
CA ASN A 99 -10.49 -6.68 5.96
C ASN A 99 -9.09 -7.28 5.87
N CYS A 100 -8.33 -7.10 6.93
CA CYS A 100 -7.00 -7.67 7.03
C CYS A 100 -7.06 -9.20 7.10
N VAL A 101 -6.16 -9.86 6.39
CA VAL A 101 -5.94 -11.31 6.44
C VAL A 101 -4.60 -11.56 7.11
N ASP A 102 -4.62 -12.27 8.22
CA ASP A 102 -3.40 -12.53 9.00
C ASP A 102 -2.39 -13.36 8.21
N MET A 103 -1.13 -12.95 8.30
CA MET A 103 -0.01 -13.70 7.76
C MET A 103 0.34 -14.89 8.66
N SER A 104 0.35 -16.08 8.10
CA SER A 104 0.74 -17.29 8.82
C SER A 104 2.25 -17.40 9.09
N ASN A 105 3.07 -16.63 8.34
CA ASN A 105 4.53 -16.67 8.45
C ASN A 105 5.15 -15.28 8.25
N THR A 106 5.81 -14.77 9.27
CA THR A 106 6.46 -13.46 9.28
C THR A 106 7.90 -13.48 8.72
N ALA A 107 8.52 -14.64 8.63
CA ALA A 107 9.91 -14.77 8.16
C ALA A 107 10.03 -14.60 6.63
N SER A 108 8.99 -14.99 5.90
CA SER A 108 8.90 -14.81 4.45
C SER A 108 7.46 -14.49 4.11
N PRO A 109 7.05 -13.24 4.16
CA PRO A 109 5.67 -12.87 3.89
C PRO A 109 5.30 -13.24 2.45
N SER A 110 4.15 -13.88 2.31
CA SER A 110 3.55 -14.21 1.03
C SER A 110 2.04 -14.10 1.16
N PRO A 111 1.31 -13.84 0.06
CA PRO A 111 -0.13 -13.71 0.13
C PRO A 111 -0.79 -14.95 0.72
N PRO A 112 -1.50 -14.84 1.86
CA PRO A 112 -2.25 -15.96 2.44
C PRO A 112 -3.49 -16.31 1.60
N ALA A 113 -4.05 -17.49 1.81
CA ALA A 113 -5.30 -17.88 1.17
C ALA A 113 -6.40 -16.87 1.55
N GLY A 114 -7.15 -16.40 0.54
CA GLY A 114 -8.19 -15.40 0.71
C GLY A 114 -7.73 -13.94 0.54
N ALA A 115 -6.43 -13.69 0.41
CA ALA A 115 -5.92 -12.36 0.08
C ALA A 115 -6.28 -11.97 -1.35
N VAL A 116 -6.97 -10.84 -1.49
CA VAL A 116 -7.36 -10.25 -2.79
C VAL A 116 -6.47 -9.06 -3.12
N TYR A 117 -5.99 -8.35 -2.12
CA TYR A 117 -5.08 -7.21 -2.27
C TYR A 117 -3.83 -7.39 -1.42
N THR A 118 -2.69 -7.04 -2.02
CA THR A 118 -1.41 -6.84 -1.34
C THR A 118 -1.18 -5.36 -1.18
N ARG A 119 -0.95 -4.91 0.05
CA ARG A 119 -0.70 -3.50 0.36
C ARG A 119 0.69 -3.35 0.95
N ARG A 120 1.54 -2.57 0.29
CA ARG A 120 2.92 -2.29 0.68
C ARG A 120 3.09 -0.82 1.01
N TRP A 121 4.01 -0.52 1.91
CA TRP A 121 4.35 0.86 2.21
C TRP A 121 5.84 1.03 2.41
N ALA A 122 6.29 2.25 2.21
CA ALA A 122 7.66 2.66 2.48
C ALA A 122 7.68 4.00 3.21
N ILE A 123 8.72 4.19 4.01
CA ILE A 123 8.94 5.39 4.81
C ILE A 123 10.37 5.84 4.54
N TRP A 124 10.51 7.06 4.03
CA TRP A 124 11.80 7.63 3.66
C TRP A 124 12.03 8.95 4.40
N PRO A 125 13.15 9.14 5.08
CA PRO A 125 13.56 10.45 5.52
C PRO A 125 13.75 11.40 4.32
N LEU A 126 13.18 12.61 4.39
CA LEU A 126 13.39 13.60 3.34
C LEU A 126 14.87 14.01 3.31
N PRO A 127 15.61 13.87 2.20
CA PRO A 127 17.06 14.11 2.16
C PRO A 127 17.50 15.48 2.63
N THR A 128 16.66 16.51 2.40
CA THR A 128 16.94 17.91 2.81
C THR A 128 16.60 18.21 4.27
N ASN A 129 15.79 17.35 4.93
CA ASN A 129 15.39 17.49 6.33
C ASN A 129 15.08 16.14 6.97
N PRO A 130 16.05 15.22 7.07
CA PRO A 130 15.80 13.82 7.41
C PRO A 130 15.30 13.60 8.85
N ASN A 131 15.59 14.51 9.76
CA ASN A 131 15.22 14.38 11.17
C ASN A 131 13.79 14.85 11.46
N ASN A 132 13.20 15.69 10.61
CA ASN A 132 11.92 16.35 10.88
C ASN A 132 10.85 16.10 9.80
N THR A 133 11.21 15.41 8.72
CA THR A 133 10.27 15.18 7.61
C THR A 133 10.45 13.78 7.04
N LEU A 134 9.34 13.08 6.93
CA LEU A 134 9.25 11.75 6.32
C LEU A 134 8.38 11.81 5.06
N ILE A 135 8.78 11.06 4.04
CA ILE A 135 7.97 10.75 2.88
C ILE A 135 7.34 9.39 3.15
N LEU A 136 6.03 9.33 3.07
CA LEU A 136 5.24 8.11 3.22
C LEU A 136 4.72 7.70 1.85
N GLU A 137 4.96 6.47 1.45
CA GLU A 137 4.49 5.91 0.19
C GLU A 137 3.67 4.64 0.48
N VAL A 138 2.52 4.50 -0.15
CA VAL A 138 1.65 3.33 -0.04
C VAL A 138 1.27 2.86 -1.42
N VAL A 139 1.44 1.58 -1.69
CA VAL A 139 1.01 0.91 -2.94
C VAL A 139 0.06 -0.21 -2.61
N VAL A 140 -1.05 -0.28 -3.31
CA VAL A 140 -2.01 -1.39 -3.24
C VAL A 140 -2.15 -2.03 -4.61
N THR A 141 -1.91 -3.32 -4.68
CA THR A 141 -1.98 -4.13 -5.92
C THR A 141 -2.94 -5.29 -5.73
N PRO A 142 -3.83 -5.60 -6.68
CA PRO A 142 -4.59 -6.85 -6.66
C PRO A 142 -3.65 -8.06 -6.68
N THR A 143 -3.80 -8.97 -5.72
CA THR A 143 -2.90 -10.15 -5.55
C THR A 143 -2.82 -11.01 -6.81
N ALA A 144 -3.92 -11.16 -7.54
CA ALA A 144 -3.95 -11.90 -8.81
C ALA A 144 -3.03 -11.30 -9.90
N LYS A 145 -2.63 -10.04 -9.76
CA LYS A 145 -1.76 -9.33 -10.72
C LYS A 145 -0.29 -9.28 -10.28
N GLU A 146 0.02 -9.74 -9.09
CA GLU A 146 1.40 -9.81 -8.60
C GLU A 146 2.30 -10.67 -9.51
N ALA A 147 1.78 -11.77 -10.05
CA ALA A 147 2.50 -12.60 -11.01
C ALA A 147 2.85 -11.84 -12.31
N ILE A 148 1.96 -10.96 -12.78
CA ILE A 148 2.21 -10.11 -13.95
C ILE A 148 3.28 -9.07 -13.63
N ARG A 149 3.23 -8.48 -12.44
CA ARG A 149 4.24 -7.53 -11.96
C ARG A 149 5.62 -8.16 -11.84
N ALA A 150 5.70 -9.37 -11.31
CA ALA A 150 6.96 -10.11 -11.21
C ALA A 150 7.58 -10.46 -12.58
N GLN A 151 6.74 -10.62 -13.62
CA GLN A 151 7.19 -10.89 -14.99
C GLN A 151 7.55 -9.62 -15.78
N ALA A 152 6.94 -8.49 -15.45
CA ALA A 152 7.26 -7.20 -16.04
C ALA A 152 8.57 -6.68 -15.43
N HIS A 153 9.68 -7.29 -15.84
CA HIS A 153 11.01 -6.93 -15.37
C HIS A 153 11.39 -5.54 -15.88
N ASP A 154 10.90 -4.50 -15.22
CA ASP A 154 11.35 -3.13 -15.39
C ASP A 154 12.63 -2.93 -14.56
N PRO A 155 13.77 -2.62 -15.20
CA PRO A 155 15.01 -2.33 -14.47
C PRO A 155 14.89 -1.12 -13.56
N THR A 156 13.84 -0.30 -13.69
CA THR A 156 13.52 0.80 -12.77
C THR A 156 12.68 0.36 -11.57
N GLY A 157 12.22 -0.89 -11.54
CA GLY A 157 11.50 -1.50 -10.41
C GLY A 157 10.09 -0.96 -10.15
N ARG A 158 9.56 -0.09 -11.03
CA ARG A 158 8.32 0.65 -10.79
C ARG A 158 7.23 0.40 -11.84
N THR A 159 7.15 -0.81 -12.39
CA THR A 159 6.05 -1.13 -13.31
C THR A 159 4.70 -1.02 -12.58
N ARG A 160 3.93 0.01 -12.92
CA ARG A 160 2.56 0.19 -12.45
C ARG A 160 1.59 -0.56 -13.33
N LEU A 161 0.71 -1.32 -12.71
CA LEU A 161 -0.43 -1.92 -13.38
C LEU A 161 -1.61 -0.92 -13.35
N VAL A 162 -2.53 -1.06 -14.30
CA VAL A 162 -3.68 -0.13 -14.46
C VAL A 162 -4.57 -0.06 -13.21
N GLU A 163 -4.58 -1.10 -12.39
CA GLU A 163 -5.39 -1.20 -11.17
C GLU A 163 -4.58 -0.96 -9.88
N ASP A 164 -3.28 -0.66 -9.99
CA ASP A 164 -2.48 -0.28 -8.83
C ASP A 164 -2.84 1.14 -8.39
N SER A 165 -2.98 1.33 -7.09
CA SER A 165 -3.05 2.66 -6.50
C SER A 165 -1.80 2.95 -5.70
N MET A 166 -1.18 4.09 -5.96
CA MET A 166 -0.05 4.59 -5.19
C MET A 166 -0.38 5.96 -4.64
N LEU A 167 -0.19 6.11 -3.33
CA LEU A 167 -0.29 7.38 -2.63
C LEU A 167 1.05 7.77 -2.06
N ILE A 168 1.35 9.06 -2.16
CA ILE A 168 2.55 9.66 -1.56
C ILE A 168 2.10 10.80 -0.67
N SER A 169 2.63 10.87 0.54
CA SER A 169 2.37 11.94 1.50
C SER A 169 3.64 12.35 2.21
N VAL A 170 3.63 13.54 2.75
CA VAL A 170 4.72 14.06 3.58
C VAL A 170 4.21 14.19 5.02
N LEU A 171 4.98 13.67 5.95
CA LEU A 171 4.73 13.79 7.38
C LEU A 171 5.84 14.64 8.00
N THR A 172 5.46 15.78 8.57
CA THR A 172 6.39 16.64 9.31
C THR A 172 6.22 16.42 10.81
N ARG A 173 7.30 16.57 11.54
CA ARG A 173 7.27 16.45 13.00
C ARG A 173 6.37 17.53 13.58
N LYS A 174 5.43 17.13 14.43
CA LYS A 174 4.51 18.06 15.10
C LYS A 174 5.28 18.83 16.16
N ALA A 175 5.03 20.13 16.23
CA ALA A 175 5.48 20.96 17.34
C ALA A 175 4.81 20.50 18.66
N PRO A 176 5.43 20.73 19.80
CA PRO A 176 4.85 20.45 21.11
C PRO A 176 3.60 21.28 21.37
#